data_c1640a27e7c6a11ced413b11856cc26b
#
_entry.id   c1640a27e7c6a11ced413b11856cc26b
#
_cell.length_a   1.000
_cell.length_b   1.000
_cell.length_c   1.000
_cell.angle_alpha   90.00
_cell.angle_beta   90.00
_cell.angle_gamma   90.00
#
_symmetry.space_group_name_H-M   'P 1'
#
loop_
_entity.id
_entity.type
_entity.pdbx_description
1 polymer ?
#
loop_
_entity_poly.entity_id
_entity_poly.type
_entity_poly.pdbx_seq_one_letter_code
_entity_poly.pdbx_strand_id
1 'polypeptide(L)'
;MKLTLRHAVPADVPTLRVLIDTSVRGLQAADYTPAPIEGALQSVYGVDSQLIADGTCYVVETGDASVVACGGWSKRKTLFGGDRWTAREDALLNPQQDAAKIRAFFVHPNWVRRGIGSMILEACEKAAAAAGFTRLEMGATLTGVPFYSAKGYVVLESIEALLKNGESLAVVRMEKRNGSG
;
A
#
# COMPACT_ATOMS: atom_id res chain seq x y z
N MET A 1 -5.42 -23.95 -4.26
CA MET A 1 -4.05 -23.49 -4.63
C MET A 1 -3.41 -22.87 -3.40
N LYS A 2 -2.16 -23.23 -3.09
CA LYS A 2 -1.45 -22.72 -1.92
C LYS A 2 -0.95 -21.30 -2.19
N LEU A 3 -1.26 -20.39 -1.26
CA LEU A 3 -0.73 -19.02 -1.23
C LEU A 3 0.27 -18.91 -0.08
N THR A 4 1.40 -18.27 -0.33
CA THR A 4 2.46 -18.08 0.67
C THR A 4 2.77 -16.59 0.80
N LEU A 5 2.73 -16.08 2.04
CA LEU A 5 3.18 -14.73 2.37
C LEU A 5 4.64 -14.78 2.79
N ARG A 6 5.46 -13.91 2.23
CA ARG A 6 6.87 -13.72 2.63
C ARG A 6 7.28 -12.26 2.53
N HIS A 7 8.41 -11.93 3.12
CA HIS A 7 9.00 -10.61 2.91
C HIS A 7 9.48 -10.45 1.46
N ALA A 8 9.31 -9.26 0.93
CA ALA A 8 9.88 -8.88 -0.35
C ALA A 8 11.39 -8.74 -0.23
N VAL A 9 12.09 -9.10 -1.29
CA VAL A 9 13.56 -8.95 -1.41
C VAL A 9 13.89 -8.09 -2.63
N PRO A 10 15.09 -7.49 -2.73
CA PRO A 10 15.45 -6.65 -3.86
C PRO A 10 15.26 -7.31 -5.24
N ALA A 11 15.44 -8.63 -5.31
CA ALA A 11 15.23 -9.40 -6.54
C ALA A 11 13.76 -9.40 -7.03
N ASP A 12 12.79 -9.07 -6.17
CA ASP A 12 11.38 -8.97 -6.55
C ASP A 12 11.05 -7.67 -7.32
N VAL A 13 11.91 -6.66 -7.29
CA VAL A 13 11.63 -5.32 -7.83
C VAL A 13 11.14 -5.35 -9.29
N PRO A 14 11.75 -6.08 -10.23
CA PRO A 14 11.23 -6.13 -11.61
C PRO A 14 9.81 -6.70 -11.69
N THR A 15 9.53 -7.76 -10.94
CA THR A 15 8.19 -8.38 -10.86
C THR A 15 7.18 -7.43 -10.23
N LEU A 16 7.56 -6.72 -9.16
CA LEU A 16 6.69 -5.75 -8.49
C LEU A 16 6.32 -4.58 -9.42
N ARG A 17 7.22 -4.11 -10.26
CA ARG A 17 6.91 -3.07 -11.26
C ARG A 17 5.78 -3.50 -12.19
N VAL A 18 5.86 -4.71 -12.70
CA VAL A 18 4.81 -5.26 -13.59
C VAL A 18 3.50 -5.47 -12.83
N LEU A 19 3.57 -6.03 -11.63
CA LEU A 19 2.40 -6.24 -10.77
C LEU A 19 1.66 -4.93 -10.49
N ILE A 20 2.38 -3.88 -10.09
CA ILE A 20 1.79 -2.58 -9.76
C ILE A 20 1.09 -1.97 -10.98
N ASP A 21 1.76 -1.93 -12.13
CA ASP A 21 1.16 -1.42 -13.36
C ASP A 21 -0.11 -2.21 -13.75
N THR A 22 -0.04 -3.52 -13.73
CA THR A 22 -1.17 -4.41 -14.04
C THR A 22 -2.34 -4.22 -13.06
N SER A 23 -2.04 -4.12 -11.76
CA SER A 23 -3.03 -3.92 -10.72
C SER A 23 -3.77 -2.59 -10.88
N VAL A 24 -3.02 -1.50 -11.05
CA VAL A 24 -3.57 -0.15 -11.19
C VAL A 24 -4.46 -0.07 -12.43
N ARG A 25 -3.98 -0.49 -13.59
CA ARG A 25 -4.75 -0.43 -14.84
C ARG A 25 -5.98 -1.32 -14.81
N GLY A 26 -5.90 -2.48 -14.17
CA GLY A 26 -7.00 -3.44 -14.11
C GLY A 26 -8.06 -3.13 -13.06
N LEU A 27 -7.71 -2.44 -11.97
CA LEU A 27 -8.62 -2.28 -10.83
C LEU A 27 -9.09 -0.84 -10.59
N GLN A 28 -8.36 0.18 -11.03
CA GLN A 28 -8.66 1.57 -10.68
C GLN A 28 -9.46 2.33 -11.75
N ALA A 29 -9.66 1.76 -12.92
CA ALA A 29 -10.36 2.41 -14.03
C ALA A 29 -11.84 2.72 -13.74
N ALA A 30 -12.46 2.05 -12.77
CA ALA A 30 -13.83 2.34 -12.33
C ALA A 30 -13.93 3.58 -11.45
N ASP A 31 -12.85 3.98 -10.78
CA ASP A 31 -12.84 5.05 -9.78
C ASP A 31 -12.07 6.29 -10.20
N TYR A 32 -11.20 6.17 -11.20
CA TYR A 32 -10.40 7.26 -11.74
C TYR A 32 -10.49 7.29 -13.27
N THR A 33 -10.46 8.48 -13.85
CA THR A 33 -10.29 8.65 -15.30
C THR A 33 -8.86 8.31 -15.73
N PRO A 34 -8.61 8.05 -17.05
CA PRO A 34 -7.27 7.62 -17.51
C PRO A 34 -6.12 8.60 -17.21
N ALA A 35 -6.34 9.91 -17.31
CA ALA A 35 -5.25 10.87 -17.14
C ALA A 35 -4.65 10.91 -15.73
N PRO A 36 -5.43 10.92 -14.63
CA PRO A 36 -4.88 10.73 -13.28
C PRO A 36 -4.15 9.40 -13.08
N ILE A 37 -4.64 8.31 -13.65
CA ILE A 37 -3.99 7.00 -13.59
C ILE A 37 -2.61 7.06 -14.25
N GLU A 38 -2.51 7.59 -15.46
CA GLU A 38 -1.22 7.72 -16.16
C GLU A 38 -0.23 8.61 -15.40
N GLY A 39 -0.70 9.74 -14.87
CA GLY A 39 0.14 10.61 -14.05
C GLY A 39 0.60 9.96 -12.76
N ALA A 40 -0.27 9.20 -12.11
CA ALA A 40 0.05 8.47 -10.88
C ALA A 40 1.06 7.34 -11.13
N LEU A 41 0.95 6.60 -12.24
CA LEU A 41 1.91 5.56 -12.62
C LEU A 41 3.32 6.12 -12.90
N GLN A 42 3.43 7.39 -13.21
CA GLN A 42 4.72 8.07 -13.41
C GLN A 42 5.34 8.58 -12.12
N SER A 43 4.60 8.67 -11.02
CA SER A 43 5.06 9.34 -9.80
C SER A 43 4.64 8.64 -8.50
N VAL A 44 3.34 8.58 -8.21
CA VAL A 44 2.80 8.07 -6.92
C VAL A 44 2.90 6.56 -6.84
N TYR A 45 2.42 5.85 -7.86
CA TYR A 45 2.44 4.40 -7.90
C TYR A 45 3.81 3.88 -8.34
N GLY A 46 4.34 2.96 -7.58
CA GLY A 46 5.61 2.34 -7.90
C GLY A 46 6.15 1.53 -6.73
N VAL A 47 7.28 0.89 -6.96
CA VAL A 47 7.99 0.15 -5.93
C VAL A 47 8.47 1.12 -4.86
N ASP A 48 8.38 0.71 -3.61
CA ASP A 48 8.94 1.41 -2.46
C ASP A 48 10.13 0.61 -1.92
N SER A 49 11.33 0.98 -2.38
CA SER A 49 12.57 0.31 -1.99
C SER A 49 12.89 0.48 -0.51
N GLN A 50 12.42 1.56 0.13
CA GLN A 50 12.62 1.77 1.57
C GLN A 50 11.86 0.72 2.40
N LEU A 51 10.66 0.32 1.99
CA LEU A 51 9.92 -0.75 2.65
C LEU A 51 10.65 -2.09 2.54
N ILE A 52 11.27 -2.36 1.41
CA ILE A 52 12.08 -3.58 1.21
C ILE A 52 13.31 -3.54 2.11
N ALA A 53 14.03 -2.42 2.14
CA ALA A 53 15.22 -2.23 2.98
C ALA A 53 14.87 -2.30 4.48
N ASP A 54 13.73 -1.78 4.89
CA ASP A 54 13.26 -1.82 6.28
C ASP A 54 12.75 -3.23 6.69
N GLY A 55 12.57 -4.15 5.74
CA GLY A 55 12.01 -5.49 6.00
C GLY A 55 10.51 -5.47 6.33
N THR A 56 9.78 -4.46 5.83
CA THR A 56 8.36 -4.25 6.14
C THR A 56 7.45 -4.38 4.91
N CYS A 57 7.99 -4.81 3.79
CA CYS A 57 7.24 -5.12 2.57
C CYS A 57 7.00 -6.62 2.47
N TYR A 58 5.78 -7.00 2.14
CA TYR A 58 5.37 -8.39 1.94
C TYR A 58 4.95 -8.62 0.49
N VAL A 59 5.14 -9.84 0.04
CA VAL A 59 4.57 -10.36 -1.20
C VAL A 59 3.78 -11.63 -0.91
N VAL A 60 2.77 -11.88 -1.73
CA VAL A 60 2.05 -13.15 -1.75
C VAL A 60 2.35 -13.85 -3.07
N GLU A 61 2.79 -15.09 -2.97
CA GLU A 61 3.09 -15.92 -4.13
C GLU A 61 2.26 -17.20 -4.15
N THR A 62 2.05 -17.69 -5.35
CA THR A 62 1.35 -18.95 -5.62
C THR A 62 2.31 -20.13 -5.51
N GLY A 63 1.78 -21.35 -5.59
CA GLY A 63 2.58 -22.57 -5.49
C GLY A 63 3.63 -22.75 -6.58
N ASP A 64 3.50 -22.02 -7.71
CA ASP A 64 4.50 -21.94 -8.79
C ASP A 64 5.44 -20.74 -8.65
N ALA A 65 5.47 -20.11 -7.48
CA ALA A 65 6.28 -18.94 -7.15
C ALA A 65 5.96 -17.66 -7.94
N SER A 66 4.76 -17.55 -8.53
CA SER A 66 4.30 -16.30 -9.15
C SER A 66 3.85 -15.31 -8.10
N VAL A 67 4.41 -14.09 -8.08
CA VAL A 67 3.99 -13.02 -7.17
C VAL A 67 2.69 -12.40 -7.67
N VAL A 68 1.65 -12.45 -6.85
CA VAL A 68 0.28 -12.01 -7.21
C VAL A 68 -0.20 -10.81 -6.39
N ALA A 69 0.50 -10.43 -5.35
CA ALA A 69 0.17 -9.26 -4.54
C ALA A 69 1.38 -8.77 -3.76
N CYS A 70 1.34 -7.50 -3.39
CA CYS A 70 2.28 -6.90 -2.45
C CYS A 70 1.57 -5.92 -1.53
N GLY A 71 2.22 -5.57 -0.44
CA GLY A 71 1.80 -4.56 0.50
C GLY A 71 2.76 -4.49 1.67
N GLY A 72 2.75 -3.39 2.39
CA GLY A 72 3.66 -3.23 3.50
C GLY A 72 3.19 -2.20 4.51
N TRP A 73 4.01 -2.00 5.52
CA TRP A 73 3.83 -0.95 6.51
C TRP A 73 5.14 -0.17 6.69
N SER A 74 5.05 1.02 7.22
CA SER A 74 6.23 1.85 7.42
C SER A 74 6.23 2.47 8.81
N LYS A 75 7.41 2.47 9.41
CA LYS A 75 7.75 3.22 10.62
C LYS A 75 8.29 4.63 10.29
N ARG A 76 8.01 5.13 9.09
CA ARG A 76 8.49 6.43 8.60
C ARG A 76 7.31 7.34 8.24
N LYS A 77 7.56 8.64 8.13
CA LYS A 77 6.53 9.67 8.00
C LYS A 77 5.76 9.67 6.68
N THR A 78 6.35 9.20 5.58
CA THR A 78 5.69 9.20 4.26
C THR A 78 4.34 8.49 4.30
N LEU A 79 3.26 9.20 3.99
CA LEU A 79 1.90 8.66 4.04
C LEU A 79 1.60 7.78 2.82
N PHE A 80 2.00 8.18 1.63
CA PHE A 80 1.81 7.45 0.37
C PHE A 80 2.89 7.80 -0.66
N GLY A 81 2.97 6.99 -1.70
CA GLY A 81 3.87 7.20 -2.83
C GLY A 81 5.13 6.33 -2.78
N GLY A 82 5.51 5.76 -3.93
CA GLY A 82 6.72 4.97 -4.10
C GLY A 82 7.98 5.83 -4.25
N ASP A 83 9.07 5.21 -4.72
CA ASP A 83 10.39 5.85 -4.81
C ASP A 83 10.43 7.14 -5.66
N ARG A 84 9.56 7.24 -6.66
CA ARG A 84 9.49 8.40 -7.56
C ARG A 84 8.62 9.55 -7.04
N TRP A 85 7.91 9.36 -5.93
CA TRP A 85 7.09 10.40 -5.33
C TRP A 85 7.96 11.47 -4.69
N THR A 86 7.70 12.74 -4.99
CA THR A 86 8.56 13.87 -4.57
C THR A 86 8.28 14.37 -3.16
N ALA A 87 7.10 14.09 -2.60
CA ALA A 87 6.70 14.53 -1.26
C ALA A 87 7.00 13.48 -0.19
N ARG A 88 8.15 12.81 -0.27
CA ARG A 88 8.56 11.79 0.69
C ARG A 88 9.24 12.42 1.90
N GLU A 89 8.93 11.87 3.07
CA GLU A 89 9.60 12.14 4.35
C GLU A 89 10.02 10.83 5.00
N ASP A 90 11.30 10.51 4.94
CA ASP A 90 11.82 9.22 5.42
C ASP A 90 12.20 9.22 6.91
N ALA A 91 11.93 10.29 7.64
CA ALA A 91 12.18 10.36 9.07
C ALA A 91 11.37 9.31 9.84
N LEU A 92 11.99 8.73 10.87
CA LEU A 92 11.36 7.73 11.71
C LEU A 92 10.22 8.32 12.55
N LEU A 93 9.16 7.54 12.69
CA LEU A 93 8.04 7.82 13.57
C LEU A 93 8.35 7.41 15.02
N ASN A 94 7.70 8.11 15.95
CA ASN A 94 7.70 7.71 17.36
C ASN A 94 6.44 6.87 17.66
N PRO A 95 6.58 5.57 17.99
CA PRO A 95 5.40 4.70 18.23
C PRO A 95 4.47 5.20 19.35
N GLN A 96 4.99 6.01 20.29
CA GLN A 96 4.19 6.55 21.38
C GLN A 96 3.29 7.71 20.97
N GLN A 97 3.56 8.36 19.84
CA GLN A 97 2.90 9.58 19.41
C GLN A 97 2.28 9.46 18.02
N ASP A 98 2.91 8.68 17.15
CA ASP A 98 2.60 8.62 15.71
C ASP A 98 1.86 7.34 15.34
N ALA A 99 1.15 7.37 14.21
CA ALA A 99 0.56 6.19 13.59
C ALA A 99 1.55 5.59 12.58
N ALA A 100 1.71 4.26 12.60
CA ALA A 100 2.41 3.55 11.52
C ALA A 100 1.64 3.70 10.21
N LYS A 101 2.33 3.63 9.08
CA LYS A 101 1.72 3.80 7.75
C LYS A 101 1.49 2.44 7.09
N ILE A 102 0.31 2.22 6.54
CA ILE A 102 0.04 1.11 5.61
C ILE A 102 0.35 1.62 4.21
N ARG A 103 1.12 0.84 3.44
CA ARG A 103 1.74 1.32 2.20
C ARG A 103 1.72 0.27 1.09
N ALA A 104 1.65 0.74 -0.15
CA ALA A 104 1.99 -0.03 -1.36
C ALA A 104 1.19 -1.34 -1.54
N PHE A 105 -0.11 -1.32 -1.26
CA PHE A 105 -1.01 -2.47 -1.46
C PHE A 105 -1.46 -2.57 -2.92
N PHE A 106 -1.06 -3.63 -3.59
CA PHE A 106 -1.45 -3.93 -4.97
C PHE A 106 -1.72 -5.42 -5.12
N VAL A 107 -2.85 -5.76 -5.74
CA VAL A 107 -3.25 -7.15 -6.01
C VAL A 107 -3.46 -7.30 -7.51
N HIS A 108 -2.97 -8.39 -8.08
CA HIS A 108 -3.21 -8.71 -9.49
C HIS A 108 -4.72 -8.88 -9.75
N PRO A 109 -5.29 -8.31 -10.84
CA PRO A 109 -6.73 -8.33 -11.09
C PRO A 109 -7.37 -9.72 -11.06
N ASN A 110 -6.66 -10.74 -11.55
CA ASN A 110 -7.17 -12.12 -11.55
C ASN A 110 -7.14 -12.78 -10.15
N TRP A 111 -6.61 -12.10 -9.15
CA TRP A 111 -6.43 -12.64 -7.80
C TRP A 111 -7.19 -11.86 -6.72
N VAL A 112 -8.03 -10.92 -7.11
CA VAL A 112 -8.87 -10.16 -6.18
C VAL A 112 -9.96 -11.04 -5.54
N ARG A 113 -10.45 -10.58 -4.37
CA ARG A 113 -11.54 -11.23 -3.61
C ARG A 113 -11.25 -12.67 -3.19
N ARG A 114 -9.99 -12.98 -2.95
CA ARG A 114 -9.51 -14.27 -2.45
C ARG A 114 -8.89 -14.17 -1.05
N GLY A 115 -9.11 -13.05 -0.34
CA GLY A 115 -8.56 -12.83 0.99
C GLY A 115 -7.09 -12.41 1.03
N ILE A 116 -6.47 -12.16 -0.12
CA ILE A 116 -5.03 -11.84 -0.20
C ILE A 116 -4.71 -10.49 0.44
N GLY A 117 -5.53 -9.47 0.16
CA GLY A 117 -5.37 -8.16 0.82
C GLY A 117 -5.49 -8.26 2.33
N SER A 118 -6.43 -9.05 2.83
CA SER A 118 -6.59 -9.31 4.27
C SER A 118 -5.37 -9.98 4.87
N MET A 119 -4.81 -10.97 4.18
CA MET A 119 -3.59 -11.68 4.63
C MET A 119 -2.42 -10.73 4.81
N ILE A 120 -2.18 -9.84 3.85
CA ILE A 120 -1.10 -8.85 3.93
C ILE A 120 -1.39 -7.82 5.03
N LEU A 121 -2.62 -7.31 5.10
CA LEU A 121 -3.00 -6.29 6.09
C LEU A 121 -2.84 -6.80 7.52
N GLU A 122 -3.25 -8.02 7.80
CA GLU A 122 -3.09 -8.67 9.11
C GLU A 122 -1.61 -8.80 9.48
N ALA A 123 -0.76 -9.19 8.53
CA ALA A 123 0.69 -9.27 8.76
C ALA A 123 1.27 -7.89 9.09
N CYS A 124 0.86 -6.84 8.37
CA CYS A 124 1.29 -5.46 8.63
C CYS A 124 0.83 -4.97 10.01
N GLU A 125 -0.43 -5.20 10.36
CA GLU A 125 -0.99 -4.80 11.65
C GLU A 125 -0.26 -5.46 12.81
N LYS A 126 0.01 -6.77 12.71
CA LYS A 126 0.77 -7.52 13.73
C LYS A 126 2.20 -7.00 13.85
N ALA A 127 2.88 -6.76 12.75
CA ALA A 127 4.26 -6.28 12.76
C ALA A 127 4.35 -4.85 13.33
N ALA A 128 3.43 -3.96 12.98
CA ALA A 128 3.37 -2.61 13.52
C ALA A 128 3.09 -2.62 15.04
N ALA A 129 2.17 -3.47 15.50
CA ALA A 129 1.90 -3.65 16.92
C ALA A 129 3.13 -4.16 17.68
N ALA A 130 3.85 -5.12 17.13
CA ALA A 130 5.09 -5.65 17.70
C ALA A 130 6.19 -4.57 17.78
N ALA A 131 6.16 -3.57 16.88
CA ALA A 131 7.07 -2.42 16.90
C ALA A 131 6.59 -1.29 17.85
N GLY A 132 5.48 -1.48 18.55
CA GLY A 132 4.97 -0.55 19.57
C GLY A 132 3.93 0.44 19.08
N PHE A 133 3.50 0.37 17.82
CA PHE A 133 2.48 1.27 17.29
C PHE A 133 1.06 0.85 17.70
N THR A 134 0.29 1.80 18.20
CA THR A 134 -1.11 1.59 18.61
C THR A 134 -2.11 2.13 17.59
N ARG A 135 -1.64 2.86 16.57
CA ARG A 135 -2.45 3.42 15.50
C ARG A 135 -1.81 3.13 14.14
N LEU A 136 -2.65 2.98 13.15
CA LEU A 136 -2.27 2.80 11.75
C LEU A 136 -3.02 3.81 10.89
N GLU A 137 -2.35 4.40 9.92
CA GLU A 137 -2.99 5.26 8.94
C GLU A 137 -2.48 4.97 7.53
N MET A 138 -3.21 5.45 6.55
CA MET A 138 -2.84 5.32 5.14
C MET A 138 -3.40 6.45 4.30
N GLY A 139 -2.82 6.64 3.12
CA GLY A 139 -3.45 7.33 2.01
C GLY A 139 -4.06 6.30 1.07
N ALA A 140 -5.33 5.99 1.27
CA ALA A 140 -6.03 5.00 0.46
C ALA A 140 -6.41 5.57 -0.91
N THR A 141 -6.34 4.75 -1.96
CA THR A 141 -6.98 5.07 -3.23
C THR A 141 -8.50 5.01 -3.07
N LEU A 142 -9.25 5.68 -3.95
CA LEU A 142 -10.72 5.55 -3.97
C LEU A 142 -11.13 4.07 -4.11
N THR A 143 -10.42 3.32 -4.90
CA THR A 143 -10.63 1.88 -5.10
C THR A 143 -10.43 1.07 -3.81
N GLY A 144 -9.48 1.47 -2.97
CA GLY A 144 -9.16 0.78 -1.72
C GLY A 144 -10.08 1.12 -0.54
N VAL A 145 -10.77 2.26 -0.56
CA VAL A 145 -11.60 2.72 0.57
C VAL A 145 -12.60 1.67 1.05
N PRO A 146 -13.38 0.98 0.20
CA PRO A 146 -14.32 -0.03 0.67
C PRO A 146 -13.65 -1.18 1.42
N PHE A 147 -12.48 -1.64 0.95
CA PHE A 147 -11.71 -2.69 1.60
C PHE A 147 -11.26 -2.28 3.00
N TYR A 148 -10.62 -1.12 3.13
CA TYR A 148 -10.13 -0.64 4.42
C TYR A 148 -11.25 -0.29 5.38
N SER A 149 -12.36 0.27 4.90
CA SER A 149 -13.55 0.52 5.72
C SER A 149 -14.09 -0.78 6.32
N ALA A 150 -14.16 -1.85 5.53
CA ALA A 150 -14.57 -3.18 6.01
C ALA A 150 -13.59 -3.77 7.05
N LYS A 151 -12.34 -3.30 7.09
CA LYS A 151 -11.31 -3.70 8.06
C LYS A 151 -11.24 -2.80 9.29
N GLY A 152 -12.16 -1.87 9.44
CA GLY A 152 -12.26 -1.00 10.62
C GLY A 152 -11.51 0.32 10.52
N TYR A 153 -10.97 0.67 9.37
CA TYR A 153 -10.39 1.99 9.13
C TYR A 153 -11.49 3.02 8.89
N VAL A 154 -11.32 4.20 9.45
CA VAL A 154 -12.26 5.32 9.29
C VAL A 154 -11.62 6.43 8.47
N VAL A 155 -12.44 7.11 7.67
CA VAL A 155 -12.01 8.25 6.85
C VAL A 155 -11.76 9.45 7.75
N LEU A 156 -10.58 10.08 7.60
CA LEU A 156 -10.24 11.34 8.28
C LEU A 156 -10.39 12.55 7.35
N GLU A 157 -9.85 12.46 6.14
CA GLU A 157 -9.90 13.56 5.17
C GLU A 157 -9.65 13.06 3.74
N SER A 158 -10.00 13.88 2.76
CA SER A 158 -9.62 13.70 1.36
C SER A 158 -8.43 14.58 1.01
N ILE A 159 -7.49 14.04 0.25
CA ILE A 159 -6.26 14.71 -0.20
C ILE A 159 -6.25 14.70 -1.73
N GLU A 160 -5.88 15.82 -2.35
CA GLU A 160 -5.62 15.90 -3.78
C GLU A 160 -4.11 15.91 -4.02
N ALA A 161 -3.57 14.81 -4.51
CA ALA A 161 -2.14 14.72 -4.86
C ALA A 161 -1.92 15.30 -6.25
N LEU A 162 -1.16 16.40 -6.34
CA LEU A 162 -0.83 17.03 -7.61
C LEU A 162 0.21 16.18 -8.36
N LEU A 163 -0.12 15.81 -9.60
CA LEU A 163 0.70 14.96 -10.45
C LEU A 163 1.51 15.80 -11.45
N LYS A 164 2.61 15.22 -11.96
CA LYS A 164 3.50 15.89 -12.91
C LYS A 164 2.83 16.26 -14.25
N ASN A 165 1.77 15.52 -14.64
CA ASN A 165 1.02 15.82 -15.86
C ASN A 165 -0.06 16.90 -15.68
N GLY A 166 -0.10 17.60 -14.53
CA GLY A 166 -1.09 18.62 -14.21
C GLY A 166 -2.41 18.11 -13.67
N GLU A 167 -2.60 16.81 -13.63
CA GLU A 167 -3.78 16.17 -13.04
C GLU A 167 -3.66 16.05 -11.52
N SER A 168 -4.77 15.75 -10.84
CA SER A 168 -4.81 15.43 -9.43
C SER A 168 -5.25 13.99 -9.22
N LEU A 169 -4.68 13.34 -8.22
CA LEU A 169 -5.12 12.04 -7.74
C LEU A 169 -5.81 12.21 -6.39
N ALA A 170 -7.09 11.84 -6.32
CA ALA A 170 -7.81 11.81 -5.05
C ALA A 170 -7.30 10.67 -4.19
N VAL A 171 -6.87 10.98 -2.97
CA VAL A 171 -6.37 10.04 -1.97
C VAL A 171 -7.15 10.28 -0.68
N VAL A 172 -7.55 9.22 0.00
CA VAL A 172 -8.34 9.31 1.24
C VAL A 172 -7.46 8.88 2.42
N ARG A 173 -7.24 9.80 3.35
CA ARG A 173 -6.53 9.48 4.58
C ARG A 173 -7.47 8.74 5.53
N MET A 174 -7.05 7.56 5.96
CA MET A 174 -7.83 6.68 6.84
C MET A 174 -6.97 6.23 8.03
N GLU A 175 -7.62 5.94 9.16
CA GLU A 175 -6.95 5.54 10.40
C GLU A 175 -7.71 4.41 11.10
N LYS A 176 -6.97 3.59 11.82
CA LYS A 176 -7.48 2.55 12.72
C LYS A 176 -6.60 2.46 13.97
N ARG A 177 -7.22 2.21 15.13
CA ARG A 177 -6.47 1.81 16.32
C ARG A 177 -6.07 0.35 16.22
N ASN A 178 -4.78 0.09 16.44
CA ASN A 178 -4.22 -1.25 16.41
C ASN A 178 -4.34 -1.91 17.78
N GLY A 179 -4.68 -3.19 17.83
CA GLY A 179 -4.67 -3.97 19.07
C GLY A 179 -5.84 -3.71 20.02
N SER A 180 -6.92 -3.08 19.58
CA SER A 180 -8.19 -3.07 20.31
C SER A 180 -8.88 -4.41 20.08
N GLY A 181 -8.43 -5.40 20.80
CA GLY A 181 -9.13 -6.67 20.90
C GLY A 181 -10.35 -6.55 21.81
#